data_3b57296be74fbb2cf56279f90e15d217
#
_entry.id   3b57296be74fbb2cf56279f90e15d217
#
_cell.length_a   1.000
_cell.length_b   1.000
_cell.length_c   1.000
_cell.angle_alpha   90.00
_cell.angle_beta   90.00
_cell.angle_gamma   90.00
#
_symmetry.space_group_name_H-M   'P 1'
#
loop_
_entity.id
_entity.type
_entity.pdbx_description
1 polymer ?
#
loop_
_entity_poly.entity_id
_entity_poly.type
_entity_poly.pdbx_seq_one_letter_code
_entity_poly.pdbx_strand_id
1 'polypeptide(L)'
;MNLNLKNITFIIVTFKSEKIVYECINSLPKDSYKIVIENSKNIKLKEELETKYDNIEVIINENIGMGASNNIGIKKSKTKYAFIINPDVKFNNDTLKKIFETSESINDFAILSPINSDPSYPNYKESNDNKNINENIISVDYVDGFSMLINKEKFKDEDFFDENFFLYLENNDLCLRTKKNGQNIYLIKNSILNHLGASSTDKLFAKKIEYLRNWHWMWSKFYFNRKHYGYFNALNKVILNFLSAIFKYIFYFILFNSHKRNIYLMRICGLFNSMIGKKSWFRIED
;
A
#
# COMPACT_ATOMS: atom_id res chain seq x y z
N MET A 1 -14.89 -19.95 9.64
CA MET A 1 -13.46 -19.76 9.27
C MET A 1 -12.68 -19.55 10.56
N ASN A 2 -11.51 -20.22 10.77
CA ASN A 2 -10.75 -20.06 12.03
C ASN A 2 -9.56 -19.10 11.82
N LEU A 3 -9.85 -17.79 11.77
CA LEU A 3 -8.84 -16.75 11.70
C LEU A 3 -8.29 -16.49 13.11
N ASN A 4 -6.99 -16.69 13.30
CA ASN A 4 -6.31 -16.49 14.59
C ASN A 4 -4.82 -16.13 14.38
N LEU A 5 -4.13 -15.73 15.43
CA LEU A 5 -2.73 -15.30 15.34
C LEU A 5 -1.76 -16.35 14.77
N LYS A 6 -2.02 -17.64 14.97
CA LYS A 6 -1.11 -18.71 14.50
C LYS A 6 -1.13 -18.88 12.99
N ASN A 7 -2.18 -18.43 12.32
CA ASN A 7 -2.32 -18.53 10.86
C ASN A 7 -2.14 -17.19 10.12
N ILE A 8 -1.63 -16.15 10.82
CA ILE A 8 -1.34 -14.82 10.26
C ILE A 8 0.14 -14.49 10.43
N THR A 9 0.76 -13.99 9.36
CA THR A 9 2.06 -13.29 9.40
C THR A 9 1.84 -11.82 9.07
N PHE A 10 2.34 -10.92 9.93
CA PHE A 10 2.34 -9.49 9.66
C PHE A 10 3.52 -9.12 8.76
N ILE A 11 3.27 -8.35 7.71
CA ILE A 11 4.27 -7.91 6.75
C ILE A 11 4.35 -6.39 6.80
N ILE A 12 5.54 -5.87 7.08
CA ILE A 12 5.81 -4.44 7.24
C ILE A 12 6.92 -4.05 6.28
N VAL A 13 6.63 -3.15 5.34
CA VAL A 13 7.65 -2.60 4.45
C VAL A 13 8.14 -1.27 5.00
N THR A 14 9.44 -1.16 5.24
CA THR A 14 10.10 0.05 5.76
C THR A 14 11.00 0.69 4.71
N PHE A 15 11.04 2.01 4.71
CA PHE A 15 12.01 2.82 3.95
C PHE A 15 12.30 4.09 4.74
N LYS A 16 13.48 4.17 5.36
CA LYS A 16 13.88 5.29 6.24
C LYS A 16 12.81 5.60 7.31
N SER A 17 12.32 4.53 7.95
CA SER A 17 11.17 4.55 8.88
C SER A 17 11.57 4.17 10.31
N GLU A 18 12.85 4.31 10.67
CA GLU A 18 13.43 3.83 11.93
C GLU A 18 12.68 4.33 13.17
N LYS A 19 12.18 5.57 13.13
CA LYS A 19 11.51 6.18 14.30
C LYS A 19 10.12 5.62 14.57
N ILE A 20 9.39 5.25 13.52
CA ILE A 20 7.96 4.92 13.65
C ILE A 20 7.68 3.41 13.60
N VAL A 21 8.58 2.61 13.01
CA VAL A 21 8.39 1.17 12.90
C VAL A 21 8.25 0.49 14.28
N TYR A 22 8.95 1.00 15.29
CA TYR A 22 8.82 0.49 16.66
C TYR A 22 7.42 0.67 17.25
N GLU A 23 6.78 1.79 16.97
CA GLU A 23 5.43 2.05 17.45
C GLU A 23 4.40 1.13 16.76
N CYS A 24 4.59 0.89 15.47
CA CYS A 24 3.81 -0.09 14.73
C CYS A 24 3.97 -1.48 15.33
N ILE A 25 5.20 -1.98 15.46
CA ILE A 25 5.49 -3.32 16.00
C ILE A 25 4.95 -3.48 17.42
N ASN A 26 5.13 -2.47 18.28
CA ASN A 26 4.64 -2.50 19.66
C ASN A 26 3.11 -2.50 19.77
N SER A 27 2.39 -2.04 18.74
CA SER A 27 0.92 -2.10 18.68
C SER A 27 0.38 -3.47 18.28
N LEU A 28 1.25 -4.37 17.79
CA LEU A 28 0.90 -5.74 17.39
C LEU A 28 1.05 -6.71 18.56
N PRO A 29 0.33 -7.84 18.56
CA PRO A 29 0.51 -8.87 19.58
C PRO A 29 1.97 -9.38 19.62
N LYS A 30 2.51 -9.53 20.83
CA LYS A 30 3.89 -9.99 21.02
C LYS A 30 4.15 -11.34 20.37
N ASP A 31 3.20 -12.27 20.50
CA ASP A 31 3.31 -13.63 19.98
C ASP A 31 3.06 -13.78 18.48
N SER A 32 2.73 -12.68 17.78
CA SER A 32 2.52 -12.71 16.34
C SER A 32 3.85 -12.75 15.59
N TYR A 33 3.90 -13.53 14.49
CA TYR A 33 5.07 -13.54 13.62
C TYR A 33 5.07 -12.36 12.66
N LYS A 34 6.21 -11.70 12.51
CA LYS A 34 6.37 -10.48 11.72
C LYS A 34 7.53 -10.63 10.74
N ILE A 35 7.32 -10.21 9.51
CA ILE A 35 8.37 -10.07 8.50
C ILE A 35 8.48 -8.58 8.15
N VAL A 36 9.65 -8.00 8.34
CA VAL A 36 9.95 -6.63 7.95
C VAL A 36 10.82 -6.64 6.70
N ILE A 37 10.38 -5.96 5.64
CA ILE A 37 11.17 -5.76 4.44
C ILE A 37 11.79 -4.36 4.52
N GLU A 38 13.08 -4.31 4.78
CA GLU A 38 13.80 -3.06 4.97
C GLU A 38 14.46 -2.63 3.65
N ASN A 39 13.87 -1.58 3.02
CA ASN A 39 14.20 -1.12 1.67
C ASN A 39 15.29 -0.03 1.62
N SER A 40 15.85 0.39 2.75
CA SER A 40 16.95 1.37 2.80
C SER A 40 18.32 0.74 3.10
N LYS A 41 18.42 -0.59 3.09
CA LYS A 41 19.64 -1.35 3.41
C LYS A 41 20.18 -1.06 4.82
N ASN A 42 19.32 -0.71 5.76
CA ASN A 42 19.70 -0.38 7.13
C ASN A 42 19.93 -1.64 7.97
N ILE A 43 21.20 -2.13 7.94
CA ILE A 43 21.62 -3.33 8.70
C ILE A 43 21.48 -3.10 10.21
N LYS A 44 21.73 -1.87 10.69
CA LYS A 44 21.60 -1.55 12.11
C LYS A 44 20.17 -1.71 12.59
N LEU A 45 19.19 -1.23 11.83
CA LEU A 45 17.77 -1.41 12.14
C LEU A 45 17.40 -2.90 12.19
N LYS A 46 17.91 -3.72 11.26
CA LYS A 46 17.73 -5.16 11.28
C LYS A 46 18.23 -5.77 12.60
N GLU A 47 19.47 -5.52 12.96
CA GLU A 47 20.07 -6.05 14.19
C GLU A 47 19.31 -5.62 15.44
N GLU A 48 18.90 -4.36 15.51
CA GLU A 48 18.12 -3.83 16.63
C GLU A 48 16.74 -4.50 16.75
N LEU A 49 16.02 -4.69 15.63
CA LEU A 49 14.69 -5.31 15.64
C LEU A 49 14.76 -6.79 16.00
N GLU A 50 15.69 -7.56 15.38
CA GLU A 50 15.84 -8.99 15.63
C GLU A 50 16.40 -9.29 17.04
N THR A 51 17.16 -8.37 17.64
CA THR A 51 17.60 -8.48 19.03
C THR A 51 16.48 -8.18 20.02
N LYS A 52 15.61 -7.22 19.70
CA LYS A 52 14.57 -6.73 20.61
C LYS A 52 13.31 -7.58 20.63
N TYR A 53 13.00 -8.27 19.53
CA TYR A 53 11.73 -9.00 19.35
C TYR A 53 11.97 -10.43 18.88
N ASP A 54 11.48 -11.43 19.63
CA ASP A 54 11.71 -12.85 19.35
C ASP A 54 11.04 -13.36 18.07
N ASN A 55 9.90 -12.80 17.67
CA ASN A 55 9.07 -13.29 16.56
C ASN A 55 9.10 -12.32 15.36
N ILE A 56 10.30 -11.86 15.02
CA ILE A 56 10.52 -10.96 13.89
C ILE A 56 11.64 -11.49 12.99
N GLU A 57 11.44 -11.37 11.68
CA GLU A 57 12.48 -11.60 10.67
C GLU A 57 12.61 -10.34 9.82
N VAL A 58 13.82 -9.80 9.68
CA VAL A 58 14.08 -8.61 8.87
C VAL A 58 14.87 -8.98 7.61
N ILE A 59 14.28 -8.71 6.46
CA ILE A 59 14.89 -8.94 5.15
C ILE A 59 15.40 -7.61 4.61
N ILE A 60 16.72 -7.50 4.46
CA ILE A 60 17.35 -6.34 3.82
C ILE A 60 17.14 -6.42 2.33
N ASN A 61 16.65 -5.33 1.75
CA ASN A 61 16.34 -5.26 0.34
C ASN A 61 16.74 -3.90 -0.26
N GLU A 62 16.75 -3.83 -1.59
CA GLU A 62 16.76 -2.57 -2.32
C GLU A 62 15.35 -1.99 -2.40
N ASN A 63 15.24 -0.68 -2.57
CA ASN A 63 13.93 -0.06 -2.75
C ASN A 63 13.34 -0.37 -4.13
N ILE A 64 12.67 -1.50 -4.22
CA ILE A 64 11.98 -1.99 -5.44
C ILE A 64 10.52 -1.54 -5.52
N GLY A 65 10.03 -0.80 -4.53
CA GLY A 65 8.65 -0.32 -4.44
C GLY A 65 7.80 -1.10 -3.43
N MET A 66 6.65 -0.52 -3.11
CA MET A 66 5.81 -1.02 -2.01
C MET A 66 5.22 -2.41 -2.33
N GLY A 67 4.59 -2.55 -3.50
CA GLY A 67 3.94 -3.81 -3.90
C GLY A 67 4.93 -4.97 -4.05
N ALA A 68 6.06 -4.74 -4.74
CA ALA A 68 7.10 -5.73 -4.93
C ALA A 68 7.73 -6.18 -3.60
N SER A 69 7.94 -5.23 -2.66
CA SER A 69 8.46 -5.56 -1.33
C SER A 69 7.44 -6.34 -0.49
N ASN A 70 6.15 -5.99 -0.56
CA ASN A 70 5.10 -6.79 0.06
C ASN A 70 5.07 -8.22 -0.50
N ASN A 71 5.27 -8.42 -1.81
CA ASN A 71 5.33 -9.74 -2.42
C ASN A 71 6.43 -10.61 -1.80
N ILE A 72 7.63 -10.03 -1.53
CA ILE A 72 8.70 -10.76 -0.84
C ILE A 72 8.22 -11.28 0.51
N GLY A 73 7.59 -10.42 1.32
CA GLY A 73 7.08 -10.80 2.64
C GLY A 73 5.95 -11.84 2.56
N ILE A 74 5.00 -11.67 1.62
CA ILE A 74 3.87 -12.60 1.42
C ILE A 74 4.40 -13.99 1.03
N LYS A 75 5.30 -14.07 0.06
CA LYS A 75 5.90 -15.33 -0.42
C LYS A 75 6.75 -16.02 0.66
N LYS A 76 7.48 -15.25 1.46
CA LYS A 76 8.28 -15.77 2.57
C LYS A 76 7.42 -16.31 3.72
N SER A 77 6.23 -15.74 3.94
CA SER A 77 5.35 -16.15 5.03
C SER A 77 4.84 -17.57 4.86
N LYS A 78 4.88 -18.37 5.93
CA LYS A 78 4.41 -19.77 5.93
C LYS A 78 2.94 -19.92 6.33
N THR A 79 2.31 -18.84 6.79
CA THR A 79 0.93 -18.84 7.24
C THR A 79 -0.05 -18.71 6.07
N LYS A 80 -1.29 -19.12 6.30
CA LYS A 80 -2.39 -19.00 5.33
C LYS A 80 -2.69 -17.54 4.99
N TYR A 81 -2.61 -16.65 5.99
CA TYR A 81 -2.93 -15.23 5.84
C TYR A 81 -1.68 -14.38 5.99
N ALA A 82 -1.57 -13.37 5.13
CA ALA A 82 -0.57 -12.33 5.20
C ALA A 82 -1.26 -11.00 5.54
N PHE A 83 -0.90 -10.37 6.64
CA PHE A 83 -1.44 -9.07 7.02
C PHE A 83 -0.44 -7.97 6.72
N ILE A 84 -0.62 -7.30 5.59
CA ILE A 84 0.18 -6.15 5.18
C ILE A 84 -0.22 -4.95 6.03
N ILE A 85 0.77 -4.29 6.61
CA ILE A 85 0.59 -3.03 7.36
C ILE A 85 1.73 -2.07 7.08
N ASN A 86 1.42 -0.80 6.95
CA ASN A 86 2.45 0.23 6.84
C ASN A 86 3.11 0.50 8.20
N PRO A 87 4.38 0.97 8.23
CA PRO A 87 5.10 1.24 9.48
C PRO A 87 4.51 2.39 10.30
N ASP A 88 3.63 3.22 9.74
CA ASP A 88 2.91 4.32 10.40
C ASP A 88 1.47 3.96 10.79
N VAL A 89 1.16 2.67 10.82
CA VAL A 89 -0.12 2.13 11.33
C VAL A 89 0.04 1.70 12.79
N LYS A 90 -0.94 2.04 13.60
CA LYS A 90 -1.09 1.56 14.98
C LYS A 90 -2.42 0.83 15.15
N PHE A 91 -2.36 -0.38 15.68
CA PHE A 91 -3.54 -1.12 16.08
C PHE A 91 -4.02 -0.66 17.45
N ASN A 92 -5.34 -0.54 17.59
CA ASN A 92 -5.96 -0.39 18.91
C ASN A 92 -6.06 -1.76 19.59
N ASN A 93 -6.24 -1.79 20.90
CA ASN A 93 -6.30 -3.03 21.69
C ASN A 93 -7.31 -4.05 21.14
N ASP A 94 -8.42 -3.59 20.56
CA ASP A 94 -9.51 -4.43 20.09
C ASP A 94 -9.47 -4.68 18.57
N THR A 95 -8.56 -4.05 17.81
CA THR A 95 -8.54 -4.15 16.35
C THR A 95 -8.54 -5.60 15.88
N LEU A 96 -7.58 -6.41 16.31
CA LEU A 96 -7.48 -7.82 15.92
C LEU A 96 -8.58 -8.69 16.49
N LYS A 97 -8.97 -8.45 17.77
CA LYS A 97 -10.09 -9.15 18.40
C LYS A 97 -11.35 -8.99 17.54
N LYS A 98 -11.65 -7.76 17.12
CA LYS A 98 -12.81 -7.47 16.25
C LYS A 98 -12.69 -8.12 14.87
N ILE A 99 -11.49 -8.18 14.27
CA ILE A 99 -11.28 -8.92 13.03
C ILE A 99 -11.61 -10.40 13.23
N PHE A 100 -11.12 -11.03 14.30
CA PHE A 100 -11.35 -12.46 14.55
C PHE A 100 -12.82 -12.77 14.80
N GLU A 101 -13.45 -12.06 15.74
CA GLU A 101 -14.87 -12.24 16.08
C GLU A 101 -15.77 -12.05 14.84
N THR A 102 -15.51 -10.97 14.08
CA THR A 102 -16.35 -10.61 12.95
C THR A 102 -16.14 -11.57 11.76
N SER A 103 -14.90 -12.08 11.57
CA SER A 103 -14.58 -13.01 10.49
C SER A 103 -15.27 -14.36 10.61
N GLU A 104 -15.78 -14.74 11.79
CA GLU A 104 -16.54 -15.97 11.98
C GLU A 104 -17.82 -16.01 11.12
N SER A 105 -18.41 -14.87 10.85
CA SER A 105 -19.59 -14.72 9.99
C SER A 105 -19.26 -14.67 8.49
N ILE A 106 -17.96 -14.64 8.11
CA ILE A 106 -17.51 -14.57 6.73
C ILE A 106 -17.20 -15.98 6.24
N ASN A 107 -17.95 -16.48 5.26
CA ASN A 107 -17.70 -17.81 4.68
C ASN A 107 -16.41 -17.82 3.85
N ASP A 108 -16.18 -16.78 3.07
CA ASP A 108 -15.05 -16.69 2.14
C ASP A 108 -14.66 -15.25 1.81
N PHE A 109 -13.34 -14.98 1.78
CA PHE A 109 -12.77 -13.70 1.35
C PHE A 109 -11.40 -13.87 0.72
N ALA A 110 -11.01 -12.93 -0.14
CA ALA A 110 -9.64 -12.76 -0.61
C ALA A 110 -8.89 -11.69 0.18
N ILE A 111 -9.56 -10.58 0.50
CA ILE A 111 -8.98 -9.46 1.25
C ILE A 111 -9.96 -8.99 2.31
N LEU A 112 -9.48 -8.76 3.54
CA LEU A 112 -10.16 -8.04 4.60
C LEU A 112 -9.36 -6.80 4.99
N SER A 113 -10.04 -5.74 5.39
CA SER A 113 -9.38 -4.56 5.94
C SER A 113 -10.18 -4.01 7.14
N PRO A 114 -9.52 -3.60 8.23
CA PRO A 114 -10.13 -2.73 9.22
C PRO A 114 -10.33 -1.31 8.67
N ILE A 115 -11.14 -0.52 9.37
CA ILE A 115 -11.38 0.88 9.00
C ILE A 115 -10.34 1.80 9.63
N ASN A 116 -9.95 2.87 8.90
CA ASN A 116 -9.16 3.96 9.47
C ASN A 116 -9.98 4.77 10.49
N SER A 117 -9.37 5.14 11.59
CA SER A 117 -10.02 5.97 12.64
C SER A 117 -10.37 7.38 12.19
N ASP A 118 -9.67 7.91 11.17
CA ASP A 118 -9.94 9.23 10.62
C ASP A 118 -11.03 9.16 9.54
N PRO A 119 -12.27 9.63 9.81
CA PRO A 119 -13.36 9.59 8.85
C PRO A 119 -13.17 10.55 7.68
N SER A 120 -12.26 11.54 7.78
CA SER A 120 -11.93 12.43 6.66
C SER A 120 -11.06 11.76 5.61
N TYR A 121 -10.47 10.61 5.96
CA TYR A 121 -9.65 9.79 5.07
C TYR A 121 -10.14 8.33 5.05
N PRO A 122 -11.27 8.05 4.35
CA PRO A 122 -11.78 6.69 4.23
C PRO A 122 -10.81 5.84 3.42
N ASN A 123 -10.39 4.71 4.00
CA ASN A 123 -9.43 3.79 3.39
C ASN A 123 -10.05 2.76 2.44
N TYR A 124 -11.25 3.02 1.95
CA TYR A 124 -12.00 2.12 1.09
C TYR A 124 -12.93 2.85 0.13
N LYS A 125 -13.42 2.12 -0.85
CA LYS A 125 -14.57 2.51 -1.67
C LYS A 125 -15.62 1.42 -1.60
N GLU A 126 -16.80 1.75 -1.10
CA GLU A 126 -17.94 0.82 -1.02
C GLU A 126 -18.32 0.30 -2.40
N SER A 127 -18.68 -0.98 -2.46
CA SER A 127 -19.13 -1.63 -3.69
C SER A 127 -20.65 -1.52 -3.84
N ASN A 128 -21.10 -1.43 -5.07
CA ASN A 128 -22.53 -1.47 -5.40
C ASN A 128 -23.04 -2.89 -5.69
N ASP A 129 -22.27 -3.93 -5.32
CA ASP A 129 -22.59 -5.32 -5.65
C ASP A 129 -23.59 -6.01 -4.70
N ASN A 130 -24.10 -5.29 -3.69
CA ASN A 130 -25.04 -5.78 -2.68
C ASN A 130 -24.58 -7.04 -1.93
N LYS A 131 -23.25 -7.25 -1.80
CA LYS A 131 -22.64 -8.38 -1.10
C LYS A 131 -22.26 -8.08 0.36
N ASN A 132 -22.89 -7.07 0.96
CA ASN A 132 -22.70 -6.80 2.38
C ASN A 132 -23.23 -8.00 3.20
N ILE A 133 -22.43 -8.46 4.17
CA ILE A 133 -22.83 -9.57 5.04
C ILE A 133 -23.75 -9.06 6.15
N ASN A 134 -23.39 -7.91 6.76
CA ASN A 134 -24.16 -7.20 7.76
C ASN A 134 -23.70 -5.73 7.85
N GLU A 135 -24.19 -4.96 8.83
CA GLU A 135 -23.83 -3.54 9.02
C GLU A 135 -22.33 -3.30 9.28
N ASN A 136 -21.63 -4.30 9.88
CA ASN A 136 -20.21 -4.23 10.23
C ASN A 136 -19.29 -4.82 9.16
N ILE A 137 -19.81 -5.60 8.22
CA ILE A 137 -19.04 -6.25 7.14
C ILE A 137 -19.61 -5.83 5.81
N ILE A 138 -18.95 -4.89 5.18
CA ILE A 138 -19.39 -4.35 3.89
C ILE A 138 -18.48 -4.76 2.75
N SER A 139 -19.09 -5.04 1.60
CA SER A 139 -18.36 -5.31 0.36
C SER A 139 -17.78 -4.00 -0.18
N VAL A 140 -16.51 -4.04 -0.59
CA VAL A 140 -15.80 -2.86 -1.10
C VAL A 140 -15.16 -3.13 -2.46
N ASP A 141 -15.03 -2.09 -3.28
CA ASP A 141 -14.33 -2.17 -4.57
C ASP A 141 -12.81 -2.22 -4.38
N TYR A 142 -12.30 -1.47 -3.42
CA TYR A 142 -10.91 -1.49 -3.00
C TYR A 142 -10.75 -1.05 -1.55
N VAL A 143 -9.59 -1.39 -1.00
CA VAL A 143 -9.06 -0.90 0.27
C VAL A 143 -7.66 -0.35 0.05
N ASP A 144 -7.24 0.58 0.92
CA ASP A 144 -5.89 1.15 0.86
C ASP A 144 -4.82 0.15 1.32
N GLY A 145 -3.65 0.23 0.69
CA GLY A 145 -2.56 -0.72 0.88
C GLY A 145 -1.86 -0.65 2.25
N PHE A 146 -2.24 0.30 3.13
CA PHE A 146 -1.61 0.41 4.44
C PHE A 146 -2.13 -0.62 5.45
N SER A 147 -3.25 -1.31 5.17
CA SER A 147 -3.78 -2.36 6.04
C SER A 147 -4.64 -3.34 5.23
N MET A 148 -4.06 -4.48 4.84
CA MET A 148 -4.72 -5.50 4.02
C MET A 148 -4.41 -6.90 4.57
N LEU A 149 -5.41 -7.60 5.09
CA LEU A 149 -5.31 -9.02 5.41
C LEU A 149 -5.64 -9.85 4.15
N ILE A 150 -4.64 -10.51 3.61
CA ILE A 150 -4.71 -11.29 2.37
C ILE A 150 -4.85 -12.78 2.69
N ASN A 151 -5.87 -13.43 2.15
CA ASN A 151 -5.98 -14.89 2.10
C ASN A 151 -5.19 -15.41 0.90
N LYS A 152 -3.98 -15.93 1.14
CA LYS A 152 -3.06 -16.35 0.07
C LYS A 152 -3.62 -17.42 -0.84
N GLU A 153 -4.47 -18.32 -0.31
CA GLU A 153 -5.09 -19.41 -1.09
C GLU A 153 -6.03 -18.91 -2.21
N LYS A 154 -6.41 -17.63 -2.17
CA LYS A 154 -7.26 -17.01 -3.20
C LYS A 154 -6.48 -16.48 -4.41
N PHE A 155 -5.16 -16.47 -4.33
CA PHE A 155 -4.30 -15.94 -5.38
C PHE A 155 -3.54 -17.06 -6.06
N LYS A 156 -4.00 -17.44 -7.27
CA LYS A 156 -3.32 -18.44 -8.09
C LYS A 156 -1.93 -17.95 -8.49
N ASP A 157 -0.99 -18.90 -8.58
CA ASP A 157 0.38 -18.63 -9.03
C ASP A 157 1.08 -17.49 -8.24
N GLU A 158 0.62 -17.23 -7.01
CA GLU A 158 1.14 -16.14 -6.16
C GLU A 158 1.08 -14.76 -6.84
N ASP A 159 0.06 -14.52 -7.68
CA ASP A 159 -0.15 -13.24 -8.38
C ASP A 159 -0.75 -12.18 -7.43
N PHE A 160 0.07 -11.71 -6.47
CA PHE A 160 -0.33 -10.69 -5.51
C PHE A 160 -0.22 -9.29 -6.14
N PHE A 161 0.78 -8.50 -5.81
CA PHE A 161 0.96 -7.17 -6.37
C PHE A 161 1.70 -7.18 -7.70
N ASP A 162 1.25 -6.35 -8.65
CA ASP A 162 2.00 -6.13 -9.90
C ASP A 162 3.26 -5.29 -9.61
N GLU A 163 4.42 -5.93 -9.76
CA GLU A 163 5.73 -5.35 -9.44
C GLU A 163 6.17 -4.22 -10.40
N ASN A 164 5.43 -3.96 -11.48
CA ASN A 164 5.65 -2.78 -12.32
C ASN A 164 5.27 -1.47 -11.62
N PHE A 165 4.33 -1.53 -10.64
CA PHE A 165 4.05 -0.38 -9.79
C PHE A 165 5.14 -0.24 -8.74
N PHE A 166 5.86 0.88 -8.76
CA PHE A 166 6.78 1.19 -7.68
C PHE A 166 6.04 1.78 -6.47
N LEU A 167 5.11 2.69 -6.73
CA LEU A 167 4.33 3.39 -5.73
C LEU A 167 3.00 3.86 -6.33
N TYR A 168 1.92 3.74 -5.55
CA TYR A 168 0.54 4.08 -5.88
C TYR A 168 -0.17 3.17 -6.89
N LEU A 169 -1.41 2.89 -6.58
CA LEU A 169 -2.37 2.10 -7.35
C LEU A 169 -2.05 0.59 -7.45
N GLU A 170 -0.99 0.11 -6.81
CA GLU A 170 -0.71 -1.33 -6.67
C GLU A 170 -1.81 -2.05 -5.90
N ASN A 171 -2.32 -1.43 -4.83
CA ASN A 171 -3.46 -1.95 -4.06
C ASN A 171 -4.78 -1.91 -4.86
N ASN A 172 -5.02 -0.81 -5.61
CA ASN A 172 -6.19 -0.71 -6.49
C ASN A 172 -6.15 -1.75 -7.62
N ASP A 173 -4.96 -2.00 -8.19
CA ASP A 173 -4.76 -3.06 -9.19
C ASP A 173 -5.07 -4.43 -8.62
N LEU A 174 -4.52 -4.76 -7.44
CA LEU A 174 -4.78 -6.01 -6.76
C LEU A 174 -6.28 -6.19 -6.47
N CYS A 175 -6.94 -5.19 -5.89
CA CYS A 175 -8.36 -5.23 -5.58
C CYS A 175 -9.21 -5.40 -6.85
N LEU A 176 -8.89 -4.66 -7.92
CA LEU A 176 -9.64 -4.78 -9.18
C LEU A 176 -9.50 -6.17 -9.83
N ARG A 177 -8.29 -6.76 -9.80
CA ARG A 177 -8.07 -8.14 -10.27
C ARG A 177 -8.84 -9.16 -9.42
N THR A 178 -8.79 -8.99 -8.10
CA THR A 178 -9.54 -9.80 -7.13
C THR A 178 -11.05 -9.79 -7.45
N LYS A 179 -11.64 -8.60 -7.64
CA LYS A 179 -13.07 -8.46 -8.00
C LYS A 179 -13.37 -9.06 -9.37
N LYS A 180 -12.53 -8.84 -10.38
CA LYS A 180 -12.70 -9.44 -11.73
C LYS A 180 -12.67 -10.98 -11.71
N ASN A 181 -11.95 -11.57 -10.77
CA ASN A 181 -11.91 -13.00 -10.53
C ASN A 181 -13.10 -13.52 -9.69
N GLY A 182 -14.10 -12.67 -9.42
CA GLY A 182 -15.31 -13.04 -8.68
C GLY A 182 -15.09 -13.20 -7.17
N GLN A 183 -13.95 -12.78 -6.65
CA GLN A 183 -13.60 -12.94 -5.23
C GLN A 183 -14.07 -11.73 -4.41
N ASN A 184 -14.22 -11.94 -3.11
CA ASN A 184 -14.78 -10.95 -2.21
C ASN A 184 -13.68 -10.16 -1.47
N ILE A 185 -13.92 -8.85 -1.36
CA ILE A 185 -13.13 -7.93 -0.54
C ILE A 185 -14.09 -7.29 0.45
N TYR A 186 -13.77 -7.36 1.75
CA TYR A 186 -14.61 -6.81 2.80
C TYR A 186 -13.85 -5.81 3.66
N LEU A 187 -14.58 -4.77 4.10
CA LEU A 187 -14.18 -3.87 5.16
C LEU A 187 -14.90 -4.27 6.45
N ILE A 188 -14.18 -4.29 7.56
CA ILE A 188 -14.73 -4.55 8.91
C ILE A 188 -14.83 -3.21 9.65
N LYS A 189 -16.04 -2.62 9.70
CA LYS A 189 -16.29 -1.27 10.23
C LYS A 189 -16.10 -1.14 11.74
N ASN A 190 -16.32 -2.21 12.49
CA ASN A 190 -16.13 -2.23 13.95
C ASN A 190 -14.68 -2.56 14.36
N SER A 191 -13.80 -2.83 13.42
CA SER A 191 -12.37 -3.00 13.65
C SER A 191 -11.63 -1.73 13.22
N ILE A 192 -11.11 -0.97 14.19
CA ILE A 192 -10.54 0.36 13.96
C ILE A 192 -9.04 0.33 14.17
N LEU A 193 -8.30 0.99 13.31
CA LEU A 193 -6.87 1.27 13.45
C LEU A 193 -6.56 2.74 13.20
N ASN A 194 -5.38 3.19 13.63
CA ASN A 194 -4.90 4.54 13.38
C ASN A 194 -3.81 4.52 12.31
N HIS A 195 -3.98 5.30 11.26
CA HIS A 195 -2.96 5.52 10.23
C HIS A 195 -2.48 6.98 10.31
N LEU A 196 -1.23 7.19 10.71
CA LEU A 196 -0.66 8.53 10.94
C LEU A 196 -0.42 9.32 9.64
N GLY A 197 -0.50 8.65 8.50
CA GLY A 197 -0.40 9.20 7.15
C GLY A 197 0.82 10.09 6.91
N ALA A 198 1.56 9.86 5.82
CA ALA A 198 2.72 10.66 5.39
C ALA A 198 3.85 10.84 6.44
N SER A 199 3.80 10.15 7.57
CA SER A 199 4.77 10.24 8.67
C SER A 199 5.88 9.20 8.57
N SER A 200 5.84 8.35 7.55
CA SER A 200 6.70 7.16 7.41
C SER A 200 8.16 7.46 7.10
N THR A 201 8.54 8.71 6.81
CA THR A 201 9.91 9.04 6.41
C THR A 201 10.43 10.31 7.08
N ASP A 202 11.75 10.42 7.28
CA ASP A 202 12.38 11.57 7.90
C ASP A 202 12.16 12.85 7.09
N LYS A 203 11.93 13.97 7.80
CA LYS A 203 11.71 15.32 7.23
C LYS A 203 12.87 15.80 6.35
N LEU A 204 14.09 15.31 6.56
CA LEU A 204 15.26 15.62 5.74
C LEU A 204 15.05 15.22 4.25
N PHE A 205 14.28 14.18 3.99
CA PHE A 205 14.00 13.69 2.64
C PHE A 205 12.67 14.21 2.07
N ALA A 206 11.92 15.02 2.81
CA ALA A 206 10.55 15.43 2.45
C ALA A 206 10.44 15.95 1.01
N LYS A 207 11.37 16.81 0.58
CA LYS A 207 11.40 17.38 -0.78
C LYS A 207 11.66 16.32 -1.87
N LYS A 208 12.65 15.46 -1.64
CA LYS A 208 12.98 14.38 -2.59
C LYS A 208 11.80 13.39 -2.69
N ILE A 209 11.20 13.05 -1.55
CA ILE A 209 10.03 12.17 -1.47
C ILE A 209 8.81 12.78 -2.16
N GLU A 210 8.58 14.09 -2.03
CA GLU A 210 7.49 14.78 -2.74
C GLU A 210 7.67 14.69 -4.26
N TYR A 211 8.89 14.85 -4.76
CA TYR A 211 9.19 14.68 -6.18
C TYR A 211 8.96 13.23 -6.64
N LEU A 212 9.44 12.26 -5.88
CA LEU A 212 9.23 10.84 -6.12
C LEU A 212 7.73 10.51 -6.20
N ARG A 213 6.96 10.95 -5.20
CA ARG A 213 5.51 10.75 -5.12
C ARG A 213 4.78 11.33 -6.33
N ASN A 214 5.13 12.55 -6.76
CA ASN A 214 4.50 13.20 -7.90
C ASN A 214 4.81 12.50 -9.23
N TRP A 215 6.05 12.02 -9.40
CA TRP A 215 6.45 11.26 -10.58
C TRP A 215 5.69 9.94 -10.66
N HIS A 216 5.71 9.14 -9.58
CA HIS A 216 5.08 7.83 -9.55
C HIS A 216 3.56 7.91 -9.60
N TRP A 217 2.94 8.90 -8.95
CA TRP A 217 1.49 9.09 -9.03
C TRP A 217 1.00 9.21 -10.48
N MET A 218 1.68 10.03 -11.29
CA MET A 218 1.29 10.23 -12.67
C MET A 218 1.63 9.05 -13.56
N TRP A 219 2.78 8.39 -13.31
CA TRP A 219 3.17 7.18 -14.00
C TRP A 219 2.17 6.05 -13.75
N SER A 220 1.88 5.77 -12.50
CA SER A 220 0.97 4.70 -12.07
C SER A 220 -0.46 4.95 -12.53
N LYS A 221 -0.93 6.22 -12.53
CA LYS A 221 -2.26 6.57 -13.02
C LYS A 221 -2.48 6.20 -14.48
N PHE A 222 -1.50 6.44 -15.34
CA PHE A 222 -1.59 6.04 -16.74
C PHE A 222 -1.46 4.53 -16.90
N TYR A 223 -0.45 3.93 -16.25
CA TYR A 223 -0.20 2.49 -16.32
C TYR A 223 -1.42 1.67 -15.87
N PHE A 224 -2.02 1.99 -14.73
CA PHE A 224 -3.24 1.36 -14.23
C PHE A 224 -4.38 1.40 -15.26
N ASN A 225 -4.67 2.60 -15.80
CA ASN A 225 -5.74 2.74 -16.77
C ASN A 225 -5.42 2.03 -18.09
N ARG A 226 -4.18 2.06 -18.55
CA ARG A 226 -3.75 1.32 -19.74
C ARG A 226 -3.90 -0.19 -19.55
N LYS A 227 -3.48 -0.70 -18.39
CA LYS A 227 -3.55 -2.14 -18.07
C LYS A 227 -4.99 -2.66 -18.06
N HIS A 228 -5.90 -1.91 -17.47
CA HIS A 228 -7.27 -2.36 -17.25
C HIS A 228 -8.28 -1.96 -18.32
N TYR A 229 -8.05 -0.86 -19.02
CA TYR A 229 -9.03 -0.24 -19.94
C TYR A 229 -8.45 0.11 -21.31
N GLY A 230 -7.19 -0.18 -21.57
CA GLY A 230 -6.52 0.09 -22.84
C GLY A 230 -5.95 1.51 -22.96
N TYR A 231 -5.09 1.69 -23.98
CA TYR A 231 -4.26 2.89 -24.16
C TYR A 231 -5.10 4.17 -24.33
N PHE A 232 -6.08 4.16 -25.23
CA PHE A 232 -6.88 5.35 -25.51
C PHE A 232 -7.74 5.80 -24.32
N ASN A 233 -8.31 4.86 -23.57
CA ASN A 233 -9.02 5.17 -22.32
C ASN A 233 -8.08 5.76 -21.28
N ALA A 234 -6.87 5.20 -21.15
CA ALA A 234 -5.85 5.76 -20.26
C ALA A 234 -5.49 7.20 -20.63
N LEU A 235 -5.29 7.45 -21.94
CA LEU A 235 -4.97 8.79 -22.44
C LEU A 235 -6.10 9.79 -22.09
N ASN A 236 -7.35 9.44 -22.36
CA ASN A 236 -8.52 10.29 -22.03
C ASN A 236 -8.59 10.62 -20.54
N LYS A 237 -8.23 9.66 -19.67
CA LYS A 237 -8.25 9.86 -18.20
C LYS A 237 -7.16 10.79 -17.68
N VAL A 238 -6.08 11.00 -18.43
CA VAL A 238 -4.92 11.77 -17.94
C VAL A 238 -4.59 13.00 -18.77
N ILE A 239 -5.15 13.17 -19.97
CA ILE A 239 -4.77 14.28 -20.87
C ILE A 239 -4.93 15.67 -20.23
N LEU A 240 -6.01 15.91 -19.51
CA LEU A 240 -6.23 17.18 -18.80
C LEU A 240 -5.22 17.37 -17.67
N ASN A 241 -4.84 16.27 -16.98
CA ASN A 241 -3.79 16.33 -15.96
C ASN A 241 -2.43 16.69 -16.58
N PHE A 242 -2.15 16.17 -17.77
CA PHE A 242 -0.92 16.44 -18.50
C PHE A 242 -0.85 17.90 -18.94
N LEU A 243 -1.89 18.40 -19.60
CA LEU A 243 -1.96 19.79 -20.03
C LEU A 243 -1.89 20.77 -18.81
N SER A 244 -2.62 20.46 -17.75
CA SER A 244 -2.56 21.24 -16.51
C SER A 244 -1.15 21.22 -15.88
N ALA A 245 -0.44 20.11 -15.94
CA ALA A 245 0.92 20.03 -15.41
C ALA A 245 1.90 20.87 -16.26
N ILE A 246 1.77 20.87 -17.59
CA ILE A 246 2.57 21.71 -18.48
C ILE A 246 2.31 23.19 -18.21
N PHE A 247 1.02 23.58 -18.14
CA PHE A 247 0.64 24.96 -17.84
C PHE A 247 1.23 25.44 -16.51
N LYS A 248 1.08 24.63 -15.45
CA LYS A 248 1.61 24.95 -14.12
C LYS A 248 3.14 24.94 -14.08
N TYR A 249 3.79 24.09 -14.86
CA TYR A 249 5.25 24.11 -15.00
C TYR A 249 5.72 25.47 -15.56
N ILE A 250 5.10 25.94 -16.66
CA ILE A 250 5.43 27.24 -17.29
C ILE A 250 5.09 28.39 -16.32
N PHE A 251 3.93 28.36 -15.69
CA PHE A 251 3.51 29.38 -14.73
C PHE A 251 4.51 29.54 -13.57
N TYR A 252 4.93 28.42 -12.94
CA TYR A 252 5.91 28.48 -11.86
C TYR A 252 7.35 28.75 -12.33
N PHE A 253 7.64 28.50 -13.60
CA PHE A 253 8.90 28.95 -14.21
C PHE A 253 8.95 30.47 -14.27
N ILE A 254 7.89 31.14 -14.74
CA ILE A 254 7.76 32.60 -14.80
C ILE A 254 7.79 33.24 -13.39
N LEU A 255 7.18 32.58 -12.41
CA LEU A 255 7.18 33.06 -11.02
C LEU A 255 8.47 32.73 -10.25
N PHE A 256 9.50 32.19 -10.89
CA PHE A 256 10.76 31.78 -10.27
C PHE A 256 10.60 30.84 -9.06
N ASN A 257 9.47 30.12 -8.95
CA ASN A 257 9.23 29.14 -7.89
C ASN A 257 9.79 27.77 -8.29
N SER A 258 11.08 27.56 -8.01
CA SER A 258 11.80 26.34 -8.40
C SER A 258 11.19 25.06 -7.80
N HIS A 259 10.70 25.11 -6.55
CA HIS A 259 10.13 23.94 -5.89
C HIS A 259 8.85 23.47 -6.60
N LYS A 260 7.85 24.35 -6.75
CA LYS A 260 6.60 24.02 -7.45
C LYS A 260 6.82 23.66 -8.92
N ARG A 261 7.71 24.38 -9.62
CA ARG A 261 8.10 24.06 -10.99
C ARG A 261 8.58 22.61 -11.09
N ASN A 262 9.48 22.17 -10.20
CA ASN A 262 10.02 20.82 -10.21
C ASN A 262 8.97 19.75 -9.90
N ILE A 263 8.00 20.02 -9.01
CA ILE A 263 6.85 19.12 -8.79
C ILE A 263 6.12 18.84 -10.11
N TYR A 264 5.81 19.91 -10.88
CA TYR A 264 5.08 19.73 -12.14
C TYR A 264 5.94 19.10 -13.24
N LEU A 265 7.26 19.37 -13.24
CA LEU A 265 8.20 18.65 -14.09
C LEU A 265 8.16 17.14 -13.81
N MET A 266 8.19 16.73 -12.53
CA MET A 266 8.07 15.32 -12.15
C MET A 266 6.76 14.70 -12.62
N ARG A 267 5.66 15.42 -12.53
CA ARG A 267 4.35 14.97 -13.05
C ARG A 267 4.37 14.77 -14.57
N ILE A 268 4.95 15.71 -15.31
CA ILE A 268 5.10 15.61 -16.78
C ILE A 268 5.97 14.40 -17.12
N CYS A 269 7.15 14.28 -16.50
CA CYS A 269 8.10 13.20 -16.77
C CYS A 269 7.52 11.83 -16.44
N GLY A 270 6.87 11.68 -15.27
CA GLY A 270 6.24 10.42 -14.87
C GLY A 270 5.19 9.97 -15.88
N LEU A 271 4.27 10.86 -16.23
CA LEU A 271 3.22 10.55 -17.18
C LEU A 271 3.77 10.23 -18.57
N PHE A 272 4.67 11.07 -19.09
CA PHE A 272 5.28 10.86 -20.41
C PHE A 272 6.00 9.51 -20.49
N ASN A 273 6.81 9.16 -19.46
CA ASN A 273 7.49 7.86 -19.44
C ASN A 273 6.50 6.69 -19.46
N SER A 274 5.38 6.79 -18.73
CA SER A 274 4.35 5.76 -18.74
C SER A 274 3.65 5.65 -20.11
N MET A 275 3.37 6.78 -20.78
CA MET A 275 2.73 6.82 -22.09
C MET A 275 3.58 6.14 -23.17
N ILE A 276 4.89 6.32 -23.14
CA ILE A 276 5.83 5.66 -24.08
C ILE A 276 6.26 4.26 -23.65
N GLY A 277 5.62 3.71 -22.58
CA GLY A 277 5.84 2.33 -22.14
C GLY A 277 7.13 2.08 -21.36
N LYS A 278 7.83 3.13 -20.90
CA LYS A 278 9.00 2.96 -20.01
C LYS A 278 8.56 2.47 -18.63
N LYS A 279 9.41 1.63 -18.03
CA LYS A 279 9.22 1.14 -16.66
C LYS A 279 9.21 2.30 -15.65
N SER A 280 8.67 2.04 -14.47
CA SER A 280 8.69 2.93 -13.31
C SER A 280 10.10 2.96 -12.71
N TRP A 281 10.99 3.81 -13.23
CA TRP A 281 12.43 3.79 -12.93
C TRP A 281 12.91 4.88 -11.98
N PHE A 282 12.15 5.96 -11.79
CA PHE A 282 12.61 7.09 -10.96
C PHE A 282 12.80 6.67 -9.51
N ARG A 283 14.00 6.90 -8.97
CA ARG A 283 14.37 6.60 -7.59
C ARG A 283 14.98 7.84 -6.93
N ILE A 284 14.95 7.87 -5.61
CA ILE A 284 15.72 8.84 -4.82
C ILE A 284 17.09 8.19 -4.60
N GLU A 285 18.14 8.85 -5.09
CA GLU A 285 19.49 8.51 -4.70
C GLU A 285 19.74 8.96 -3.26
N ASP A 286 20.47 8.16 -2.52
CA ASP A 286 20.84 8.38 -1.12
C ASP A 286 21.66 9.64 -0.90
#